data_f03dae9892901691dca43127dcd31099
#
_entry.id   f03dae9892901691dca43127dcd31099
#
_cell.length_a   1.000
_cell.length_b   1.000
_cell.length_c   1.000
_cell.angle_alpha   90.00
_cell.angle_beta   90.00
_cell.angle_gamma   90.00
#
_symmetry.space_group_name_H-M   'P 1'
#
loop_
_entity.id
_entity.type
_entity.pdbx_description
1 polymer ?
#
loop_
_entity_poly.entity_id
_entity_poly.type
_entity_poly.pdbx_seq_one_letter_code
_entity_poly.pdbx_strand_id
1 'polypeptide(L)'
;MVVSCGISPRYSDIDAGAMAAAAIDEAVRNAVCVGVDVNKIAGLDNFCWPDPIQSEKTPDGKFKLAQLVRANRELERICRAYRLPCVSGKDSMKNDYGKGADKISIPPTLLFSLFGDHPDVRNTATSDFKNPGDRIYLVGESMDELGASEVSFMLKERGEAKGIGGNVPSLDNPEKLFKSYHSLSSAINSGLVLSLIHI
;
A
#
# COMPACT_ATOMS: atom_id res chain seq x y z
N MET A 1 -10.15 -18.59 4.00
CA MET A 1 -8.88 -17.86 3.78
C MET A 1 -9.17 -16.64 2.92
N VAL A 2 -8.61 -15.49 3.26
CA VAL A 2 -8.59 -14.25 2.48
C VAL A 2 -7.22 -14.09 1.86
N VAL A 3 -7.15 -13.57 0.64
CA VAL A 3 -5.91 -13.18 -0.03
C VAL A 3 -6.12 -11.78 -0.59
N SER A 4 -5.15 -10.90 -0.38
CA SER A 4 -5.17 -9.53 -0.87
C SER A 4 -3.78 -9.05 -1.25
N CYS A 5 -3.69 -7.91 -1.90
CA CYS A 5 -2.41 -7.26 -2.19
C CYS A 5 -2.54 -5.74 -2.15
N GLY A 6 -1.40 -5.08 -2.07
CA GLY A 6 -1.28 -3.63 -2.19
C GLY A 6 -0.02 -3.28 -2.97
N ILE A 7 -0.10 -2.22 -3.77
CA ILE A 7 0.98 -1.74 -4.64
C ILE A 7 0.78 -0.28 -5.00
N SER A 8 1.76 0.57 -4.71
CA SER A 8 1.67 2.02 -4.95
C SER A 8 2.97 2.58 -5.57
N PRO A 9 3.39 2.10 -6.76
CA PRO A 9 4.72 2.39 -7.31
C PRO A 9 4.96 3.88 -7.56
N ARG A 10 3.94 4.65 -7.93
CA ARG A 10 4.06 6.10 -8.20
C ARG A 10 4.45 6.91 -6.96
N TYR A 11 4.13 6.44 -5.77
CA TYR A 11 4.53 7.13 -4.54
C TYR A 11 6.04 7.15 -4.35
N SER A 12 6.78 6.18 -4.93
CA SER A 12 8.24 6.14 -4.86
C SER A 12 8.93 7.29 -5.59
N ASP A 13 8.25 7.96 -6.50
CA ASP A 13 8.76 9.17 -7.16
C ASP A 13 8.87 10.34 -6.17
N ILE A 14 8.13 10.30 -5.07
CA ILE A 14 8.14 11.28 -3.99
C ILE A 14 8.85 10.72 -2.76
N ASP A 15 8.41 9.56 -2.24
CA ASP A 15 8.97 8.91 -1.07
C ASP A 15 8.83 7.38 -1.12
N ALA A 16 9.96 6.68 -1.22
CA ALA A 16 9.98 5.21 -1.28
C ALA A 16 9.57 4.53 0.05
N GLY A 17 9.76 5.21 1.18
CA GLY A 17 9.26 4.72 2.48
C GLY A 17 7.74 4.79 2.54
N ALA A 18 7.16 5.94 2.20
CA ALA A 18 5.71 6.10 2.14
C ALA A 18 5.08 5.13 1.11
N MET A 19 5.71 4.89 -0.03
CA MET A 19 5.29 3.86 -0.99
C MET A 19 5.19 2.48 -0.35
N ALA A 20 6.21 2.07 0.42
CA ALA A 20 6.21 0.77 1.08
C ALA A 20 5.12 0.69 2.17
N ALA A 21 4.97 1.73 2.99
CA ALA A 21 3.93 1.83 3.99
C ALA A 21 2.53 1.73 3.37
N ALA A 22 2.26 2.49 2.30
CA ALA A 22 0.98 2.50 1.60
C ALA A 22 0.65 1.14 0.98
N ALA A 23 1.63 0.45 0.38
CA ALA A 23 1.41 -0.88 -0.19
C ALA A 23 1.00 -1.92 0.87
N ILE A 24 1.61 -1.87 2.05
CA ILE A 24 1.25 -2.77 3.15
C ILE A 24 -0.15 -2.44 3.67
N ASP A 25 -0.42 -1.16 3.90
CA ASP A 25 -1.71 -0.71 4.40
C ASP A 25 -2.85 -1.03 3.43
N GLU A 26 -2.65 -0.84 2.14
CA GLU A 26 -3.60 -1.21 1.10
C GLU A 26 -3.93 -2.72 1.14
N ALA A 27 -2.92 -3.58 1.27
CA ALA A 27 -3.15 -5.02 1.39
C ALA A 27 -4.00 -5.35 2.62
N VAL A 28 -3.72 -4.71 3.77
CA VAL A 28 -4.49 -4.90 5.00
C VAL A 28 -5.92 -4.38 4.83
N ARG A 29 -6.11 -3.18 4.28
CA ARG A 29 -7.45 -2.62 4.04
C ARG A 29 -8.29 -3.50 3.13
N ASN A 30 -7.71 -4.00 2.03
CA ASN A 30 -8.37 -4.94 1.13
C ASN A 30 -8.90 -6.18 1.86
N ALA A 31 -8.08 -6.77 2.75
CA ALA A 31 -8.47 -7.93 3.54
C ALA A 31 -9.53 -7.59 4.61
N VAL A 32 -9.41 -6.43 5.25
CA VAL A 32 -10.36 -5.94 6.27
C VAL A 32 -11.73 -5.70 5.66
N CYS A 33 -11.81 -5.18 4.43
CA CYS A 33 -13.07 -4.91 3.73
C CYS A 33 -13.95 -6.15 3.56
N VAL A 34 -13.36 -7.34 3.57
CA VAL A 34 -14.11 -8.60 3.48
C VAL A 34 -14.26 -9.32 4.82
N GLY A 35 -13.75 -8.74 5.91
CA GLY A 35 -13.94 -9.27 7.27
C GLY A 35 -12.86 -10.24 7.74
N VAL A 36 -11.60 -10.13 7.26
CA VAL A 36 -10.47 -10.95 7.75
C VAL A 36 -10.30 -10.81 9.27
N ASP A 37 -9.91 -11.87 9.95
CA ASP A 37 -9.42 -11.77 11.33
C ASP A 37 -8.02 -11.13 11.33
N VAL A 38 -7.93 -9.86 11.66
CA VAL A 38 -6.66 -9.11 11.64
C VAL A 38 -5.60 -9.63 12.62
N ASN A 39 -5.98 -10.52 13.55
CA ASN A 39 -5.01 -11.18 14.43
C ASN A 39 -4.42 -12.45 13.82
N LYS A 40 -4.93 -12.89 12.66
CA LYS A 40 -4.51 -14.09 11.94
C LYS A 40 -4.16 -13.79 10.50
N ILE A 41 -3.32 -12.79 10.32
CA ILE A 41 -2.80 -12.37 9.02
C ILE A 41 -1.30 -12.64 8.92
N ALA A 42 -0.83 -12.88 7.70
CA ALA A 42 0.59 -12.96 7.39
C ALA A 42 0.83 -12.36 6.01
N GLY A 43 2.04 -11.88 5.78
CA GLY A 43 2.41 -11.17 4.57
C GLY A 43 3.59 -11.77 3.85
N LEU A 44 3.75 -11.32 2.62
CA LEU A 44 4.86 -11.62 1.74
C LEU A 44 5.23 -10.34 1.00
N ASP A 45 6.47 -9.92 1.14
CA ASP A 45 7.03 -8.79 0.41
C ASP A 45 7.60 -9.22 -0.93
N ASN A 46 7.42 -8.39 -1.94
CA ASN A 46 8.00 -8.58 -3.26
C ASN A 46 8.56 -7.23 -3.75
N PHE A 47 9.86 -7.05 -3.58
CA PHE A 47 10.56 -5.88 -4.07
C PHE A 47 10.93 -6.04 -5.55
N CYS A 48 10.60 -5.01 -6.33
CA CYS A 48 11.11 -4.80 -7.67
C CYS A 48 11.87 -3.47 -7.68
N TRP A 49 13.20 -3.53 -7.89
CA TRP A 49 14.06 -2.39 -7.68
C TRP A 49 15.02 -2.12 -8.84
N PRO A 50 15.29 -0.86 -9.20
CA PRO A 50 16.35 -0.52 -10.16
C PRO A 50 17.73 -0.85 -9.59
N ASP A 51 18.77 -0.78 -10.40
CA ASP A 51 20.13 -1.12 -9.96
C ASP A 51 20.61 -0.19 -8.82
N PRO A 52 20.77 -0.70 -7.58
CA PRO A 52 21.18 0.09 -6.42
C PRO A 52 22.71 0.19 -6.26
N ILE A 53 23.48 -0.35 -7.22
CA ILE A 53 24.95 -0.33 -7.15
C ILE A 53 25.46 0.86 -7.95
N GLN A 54 26.17 1.75 -7.27
CA GLN A 54 26.79 2.89 -7.95
C GLN A 54 27.93 2.43 -8.87
N SER A 55 27.87 2.87 -10.12
CA SER A 55 28.88 2.64 -11.13
C SER A 55 28.80 3.73 -12.19
N GLU A 56 29.70 3.73 -13.17
CA GLU A 56 29.59 4.61 -14.35
C GLU A 56 28.25 4.42 -15.10
N LYS A 57 27.70 3.19 -15.10
CA LYS A 57 26.41 2.87 -15.72
C LYS A 57 25.21 3.18 -14.83
N THR A 58 25.43 3.45 -13.56
CA THR A 58 24.39 3.74 -12.56
C THR A 58 24.91 4.82 -11.60
N PRO A 59 25.05 6.07 -12.07
CA PRO A 59 25.61 7.15 -11.24
C PRO A 59 24.73 7.51 -10.03
N ASP A 60 23.47 7.14 -10.06
CA ASP A 60 22.44 7.32 -9.01
C ASP A 60 22.26 6.09 -8.10
N GLY A 61 23.14 5.08 -8.21
CA GLY A 61 23.01 3.82 -7.47
C GLY A 61 22.95 4.01 -5.95
N LYS A 62 23.76 4.92 -5.37
CA LYS A 62 23.68 5.20 -3.92
C LYS A 62 22.33 5.78 -3.51
N PHE A 63 21.74 6.63 -4.31
CA PHE A 63 20.39 7.17 -4.05
C PHE A 63 19.36 6.03 -4.05
N LYS A 64 19.39 5.17 -5.08
CA LYS A 64 18.51 4.01 -5.19
C LYS A 64 18.65 3.03 -4.02
N LEU A 65 19.89 2.83 -3.55
CA LEU A 65 20.15 2.04 -2.36
C LEU A 65 19.58 2.70 -1.08
N ALA A 66 19.74 4.00 -0.93
CA ALA A 66 19.17 4.72 0.20
C ALA A 66 17.64 4.64 0.23
N GLN A 67 16.99 4.73 -0.93
CA GLN A 67 15.54 4.52 -1.03
C GLN A 67 15.14 3.09 -0.62
N LEU A 68 15.91 2.06 -1.02
CA LEU A 68 15.67 0.68 -0.62
C LEU A 68 15.75 0.51 0.91
N VAL A 69 16.76 1.11 1.54
CA VAL A 69 16.89 1.09 3.00
C VAL A 69 15.71 1.77 3.68
N ARG A 70 15.24 2.90 3.16
CA ARG A 70 14.05 3.60 3.69
C ARG A 70 12.79 2.76 3.55
N ALA A 71 12.57 2.15 2.39
CA ALA A 71 11.43 1.27 2.17
C ALA A 71 11.43 0.07 3.13
N ASN A 72 12.58 -0.56 3.37
CA ASN A 72 12.71 -1.66 4.33
C ASN A 72 12.46 -1.23 5.78
N ARG A 73 12.91 -0.03 6.18
CA ARG A 73 12.60 0.50 7.51
C ARG A 73 11.11 0.73 7.73
N GLU A 74 10.42 1.23 6.71
CA GLU A 74 8.97 1.40 6.77
C GLU A 74 8.24 0.06 6.76
N LEU A 75 8.70 -0.91 5.97
CA LEU A 75 8.17 -2.27 6.01
C LEU A 75 8.26 -2.84 7.44
N GLU A 76 9.42 -2.76 8.09
CA GLU A 76 9.57 -3.20 9.48
C GLU A 76 8.61 -2.46 10.40
N ARG A 77 8.56 -1.12 10.32
CA ARG A 77 7.73 -0.28 11.19
C ARG A 77 6.25 -0.63 11.09
N ILE A 78 5.72 -0.72 9.87
CA ILE A 78 4.29 -1.00 9.65
C ILE A 78 3.96 -2.46 10.01
N CYS A 79 4.78 -3.42 9.59
CA CYS A 79 4.55 -4.83 9.93
C CYS A 79 4.57 -5.08 11.44
N ARG A 80 5.44 -4.39 12.20
CA ARG A 80 5.44 -4.44 13.67
C ARG A 80 4.16 -3.85 14.27
N ALA A 81 3.75 -2.66 13.80
CA ALA A 81 2.55 -1.99 14.29
C ALA A 81 1.29 -2.81 14.02
N TYR A 82 1.23 -3.47 12.87
CA TYR A 82 0.09 -4.32 12.47
C TYR A 82 0.22 -5.76 12.94
N ARG A 83 1.28 -6.10 13.69
CA ARG A 83 1.55 -7.49 14.13
C ARG A 83 1.49 -8.49 12.98
N LEU A 84 1.97 -8.07 11.82
CA LEU A 84 1.90 -8.76 10.55
C LEU A 84 3.26 -9.41 10.24
N PRO A 85 3.44 -10.71 10.49
CA PRO A 85 4.68 -11.40 10.15
C PRO A 85 4.83 -11.55 8.64
N CYS A 86 6.00 -11.21 8.10
CA CYS A 86 6.41 -11.61 6.76
C CYS A 86 6.92 -13.05 6.82
N VAL A 87 6.22 -13.97 6.16
CA VAL A 87 6.54 -15.41 6.18
C VAL A 87 7.35 -15.84 4.96
N SER A 88 7.43 -14.99 3.96
CA SER A 88 8.25 -15.16 2.77
C SER A 88 8.52 -13.79 2.15
N GLY A 89 9.47 -13.73 1.23
CA GLY A 89 9.80 -12.54 0.49
C GLY A 89 10.48 -12.89 -0.83
N LYS A 90 10.49 -11.93 -1.76
CA LYS A 90 11.17 -12.06 -3.05
C LYS A 90 11.72 -10.71 -3.47
N ASP A 91 13.01 -10.68 -3.80
CA ASP A 91 13.70 -9.48 -4.25
C ASP A 91 14.11 -9.60 -5.72
N SER A 92 13.73 -8.62 -6.51
CA SER A 92 14.16 -8.46 -7.88
C SER A 92 14.90 -7.15 -8.02
N MET A 93 16.21 -7.24 -8.20
CA MET A 93 17.10 -6.09 -8.29
C MET A 93 17.63 -5.91 -9.71
N LYS A 94 18.10 -4.69 -10.03
CA LYS A 94 18.62 -4.32 -11.34
C LYS A 94 17.59 -4.44 -12.47
N ASN A 95 16.35 -4.11 -12.17
CA ASN A 95 15.26 -4.08 -13.15
C ASN A 95 15.36 -2.81 -14.01
N ASP A 96 16.36 -2.78 -14.86
CA ASP A 96 16.62 -1.70 -15.80
C ASP A 96 16.48 -2.24 -17.24
N TYR A 97 15.93 -1.44 -18.13
CA TYR A 97 15.83 -1.75 -19.55
C TYR A 97 16.76 -0.85 -20.35
N GLY A 98 17.33 -1.35 -21.43
CA GLY A 98 18.21 -0.59 -22.32
C GLY A 98 19.64 -0.44 -21.80
N LYS A 99 20.43 0.38 -22.50
CA LYS A 99 21.85 0.65 -22.19
C LYS A 99 22.20 2.11 -22.50
N GLY A 100 23.18 2.64 -21.79
CA GLY A 100 23.67 4.01 -22.01
C GLY A 100 22.59 5.06 -21.79
N ALA A 101 22.42 5.99 -22.74
CA ALA A 101 21.44 7.06 -22.65
C ALA A 101 19.98 6.60 -22.76
N ASP A 102 19.74 5.43 -23.34
CA ASP A 102 18.40 4.85 -23.48
C ASP A 102 18.02 3.94 -22.30
N LYS A 103 18.80 3.97 -21.23
CA LYS A 103 18.51 3.20 -20.03
C LYS A 103 17.27 3.73 -19.32
N ILE A 104 16.29 2.84 -19.13
CA ILE A 104 15.08 3.10 -18.34
C ILE A 104 15.16 2.26 -17.08
N SER A 105 15.16 2.89 -15.93
CA SER A 105 15.03 2.23 -14.63
C SER A 105 13.55 2.16 -14.24
N ILE A 106 13.12 1.02 -13.72
CA ILE A 106 11.77 0.94 -13.13
C ILE A 106 11.68 1.86 -11.90
N PRO A 107 10.49 2.40 -11.58
CA PRO A 107 10.28 3.02 -10.29
C PRO A 107 10.48 1.99 -9.17
N PRO A 108 11.11 2.37 -8.05
CA PRO A 108 11.14 1.54 -6.85
C PRO A 108 9.75 1.06 -6.46
N THR A 109 9.57 -0.24 -6.31
CA THR A 109 8.24 -0.82 -6.12
C THR A 109 8.27 -1.91 -5.05
N LEU A 110 7.29 -1.89 -4.17
CA LEU A 110 6.92 -3.00 -3.29
C LEU A 110 5.50 -3.46 -3.67
N LEU A 111 5.37 -4.72 -4.06
CA LEU A 111 4.09 -5.43 -4.05
C LEU A 111 4.00 -6.21 -2.75
N PHE A 112 3.05 -5.88 -1.91
CA PHE A 112 2.82 -6.60 -0.66
C PHE A 112 1.60 -7.51 -0.83
N SER A 113 1.79 -8.80 -0.60
CA SER A 113 0.71 -9.79 -0.60
C SER A 113 0.38 -10.18 0.83
N LEU A 114 -0.90 -10.31 1.12
CA LEU A 114 -1.40 -10.69 2.44
C LEU A 114 -2.34 -11.86 2.32
N PHE A 115 -2.29 -12.73 3.30
CA PHE A 115 -3.28 -13.78 3.49
C PHE A 115 -3.67 -13.87 4.97
N GLY A 116 -4.90 -14.31 5.21
CA GLY A 116 -5.43 -14.42 6.57
C GLY A 116 -6.66 -15.32 6.66
N ASP A 117 -7.08 -15.55 7.88
CA ASP A 117 -8.29 -16.31 8.16
C ASP A 117 -9.52 -15.40 8.12
N HIS A 118 -10.62 -15.94 7.59
CA HIS A 118 -11.95 -15.37 7.74
C HIS A 118 -12.75 -16.29 8.68
N PRO A 119 -13.29 -15.76 9.77
CA PRO A 119 -14.01 -16.60 10.75
C PRO A 119 -15.20 -17.34 10.14
N ASP A 120 -16.01 -16.64 9.34
CA ASP A 120 -17.16 -17.22 8.63
C ASP A 120 -17.43 -16.46 7.34
N VAL A 121 -17.12 -17.06 6.20
CA VAL A 121 -17.29 -16.44 4.87
C VAL A 121 -18.71 -16.01 4.52
N ARG A 122 -19.71 -16.51 5.26
CA ARG A 122 -21.11 -16.07 5.11
C ARG A 122 -21.33 -14.63 5.58
N ASN A 123 -20.43 -14.10 6.42
CA ASN A 123 -20.47 -12.75 6.94
C ASN A 123 -19.59 -11.77 6.14
N THR A 124 -19.15 -12.15 4.94
CA THR A 124 -18.35 -11.29 4.09
C THR A 124 -19.16 -10.09 3.61
N ALA A 125 -18.63 -8.87 3.82
CA ALA A 125 -19.19 -7.67 3.23
C ALA A 125 -18.82 -7.58 1.74
N THR A 126 -19.69 -7.01 0.94
CA THR A 126 -19.48 -6.72 -0.49
C THR A 126 -19.62 -5.22 -0.77
N SER A 127 -19.20 -4.74 -1.94
CA SER A 127 -19.16 -3.30 -2.23
C SER A 127 -20.50 -2.68 -2.65
N ASP A 128 -21.51 -3.49 -3.00
CA ASP A 128 -22.81 -3.03 -3.45
C ASP A 128 -23.68 -2.53 -2.28
N PHE A 129 -24.46 -1.48 -2.52
CA PHE A 129 -25.49 -1.01 -1.58
C PHE A 129 -26.61 -2.04 -1.43
N LYS A 130 -27.14 -2.20 -0.22
CA LYS A 130 -28.17 -3.22 0.07
C LYS A 130 -29.57 -2.65 0.06
N ASN A 131 -29.84 -1.59 0.82
CA ASN A 131 -31.18 -1.07 0.97
C ASN A 131 -31.23 0.47 0.78
N PRO A 132 -32.27 1.02 0.15
CA PRO A 132 -32.53 2.45 0.18
C PRO A 132 -32.71 2.94 1.60
N GLY A 133 -32.00 4.02 1.97
CA GLY A 133 -32.04 4.61 3.30
C GLY A 133 -30.95 4.13 4.24
N ASP A 134 -30.11 3.17 3.87
CA ASP A 134 -28.93 2.79 4.63
C ASP A 134 -27.98 3.98 4.79
N ARG A 135 -27.36 4.08 5.96
CA ARG A 135 -26.41 5.16 6.28
C ARG A 135 -25.04 4.85 5.66
N ILE A 136 -24.41 5.89 5.09
CA ILE A 136 -23.08 5.83 4.51
C ILE A 136 -22.12 6.53 5.46
N TYR A 137 -21.02 5.87 5.80
CA TYR A 137 -19.98 6.40 6.65
C TYR A 137 -18.64 6.40 5.93
N LEU A 138 -17.84 7.44 6.16
CA LEU A 138 -16.41 7.45 5.83
C LEU A 138 -15.65 7.04 7.09
N VAL A 139 -14.82 6.02 6.98
CA VAL A 139 -13.95 5.54 8.07
C VAL A 139 -12.52 5.93 7.77
N GLY A 140 -11.91 6.75 8.62
CA GLY A 140 -10.56 7.27 8.47
C GLY A 140 -10.54 8.79 8.42
N GLU A 141 -9.36 9.32 8.21
CA GLU A 141 -9.11 10.76 8.10
C GLU A 141 -8.64 11.06 6.66
N SER A 142 -9.16 12.11 6.06
CA SER A 142 -8.72 12.61 4.75
C SER A 142 -7.80 13.81 4.97
N MET A 143 -6.63 13.78 4.33
CA MET A 143 -5.61 14.83 4.46
C MET A 143 -5.24 15.38 3.08
N ASP A 144 -4.48 16.45 3.03
CA ASP A 144 -3.93 17.01 1.80
C ASP A 144 -2.71 16.20 1.34
N GLU A 145 -2.96 15.01 0.80
CA GLU A 145 -1.97 14.01 0.41
C GLU A 145 -2.29 13.47 -0.99
N LEU A 146 -2.48 14.36 -1.95
CA LEU A 146 -2.78 14.00 -3.35
C LEU A 146 -1.54 13.80 -4.23
N GLY A 147 -0.34 13.83 -3.64
CA GLY A 147 0.92 13.62 -4.38
C GLY A 147 0.95 12.25 -5.05
N ALA A 148 1.36 12.22 -6.32
CA ALA A 148 1.45 11.03 -7.17
C ALA A 148 0.13 10.22 -7.28
N SER A 149 -1.02 10.81 -6.92
CA SER A 149 -2.34 10.21 -7.12
C SER A 149 -2.79 10.31 -8.58
N GLU A 150 -3.81 9.56 -8.96
CA GLU A 150 -4.44 9.68 -10.29
C GLU A 150 -4.96 11.10 -10.54
N VAL A 151 -5.47 11.78 -9.50
CA VAL A 151 -5.89 13.18 -9.60
C VAL A 151 -4.72 14.09 -9.97
N SER A 152 -3.55 13.93 -9.33
CA SER A 152 -2.37 14.74 -9.64
C SER A 152 -1.87 14.51 -11.06
N PHE A 153 -1.91 13.30 -11.56
CA PHE A 153 -1.57 12.98 -12.95
C PHE A 153 -2.57 13.58 -13.93
N MET A 154 -3.86 13.46 -13.67
CA MET A 154 -4.92 14.06 -14.49
C MET A 154 -4.78 15.58 -14.59
N LEU A 155 -4.53 16.27 -13.49
CA LEU A 155 -4.33 17.71 -13.44
C LEU A 155 -3.07 18.12 -14.24
N LYS A 156 -1.99 17.34 -14.12
CA LYS A 156 -0.77 17.54 -14.91
C LYS A 156 -1.03 17.41 -16.41
N GLU A 157 -1.72 16.36 -16.83
CA GLU A 157 -2.06 16.11 -18.24
C GLU A 157 -2.93 17.22 -18.84
N ARG A 158 -3.82 17.80 -18.04
CA ARG A 158 -4.65 18.94 -18.42
C ARG A 158 -3.91 20.28 -18.42
N GLY A 159 -2.65 20.32 -17.98
CA GLY A 159 -1.88 21.55 -17.82
C GLY A 159 -2.32 22.42 -16.63
N GLU A 160 -3.16 21.90 -15.75
CA GLU A 160 -3.66 22.56 -14.55
C GLU A 160 -2.68 22.46 -13.37
N ALA A 161 -1.71 21.53 -13.46
CA ALA A 161 -0.60 21.42 -12.50
C ALA A 161 0.73 21.22 -13.20
N LYS A 162 1.81 21.78 -12.62
CA LYS A 162 3.16 21.71 -13.18
C LYS A 162 3.87 20.37 -12.93
N GLY A 163 3.36 19.52 -12.07
CA GLY A 163 3.96 18.25 -11.68
C GLY A 163 2.99 17.35 -10.93
N ILE A 164 3.49 16.21 -10.50
CA ILE A 164 2.74 15.23 -9.66
C ILE A 164 2.92 15.51 -8.15
N GLY A 165 3.46 16.67 -7.80
CA GLY A 165 3.87 17.03 -6.44
C GLY A 165 2.77 16.97 -5.40
N GLY A 166 3.12 17.37 -4.18
CA GLY A 166 2.31 17.24 -2.98
C GLY A 166 2.82 16.12 -2.06
N ASN A 167 2.16 15.96 -0.94
CA ASN A 167 2.45 14.88 -0.01
C ASN A 167 1.79 13.58 -0.49
N VAL A 168 2.47 12.47 -0.30
CA VAL A 168 1.87 11.12 -0.41
C VAL A 168 1.29 10.72 0.94
N PRO A 169 0.30 9.83 0.99
CA PRO A 169 -0.27 9.37 2.25
C PRO A 169 0.79 8.91 3.23
N SER A 170 0.75 9.47 4.43
CA SER A 170 1.63 9.11 5.55
C SER A 170 0.87 8.25 6.55
N LEU A 171 1.53 7.23 7.07
CA LEU A 171 0.99 6.37 8.13
C LEU A 171 1.66 6.73 9.45
N ASP A 172 1.37 7.96 9.95
CA ASP A 172 2.03 8.48 11.14
C ASP A 172 1.68 7.73 12.43
N ASN A 173 0.48 7.16 12.50
CA ASN A 173 0.02 6.40 13.65
C ASN A 173 -0.59 5.04 13.24
N PRO A 174 0.26 4.10 12.80
CA PRO A 174 -0.20 2.81 12.30
C PRO A 174 -0.88 1.96 13.38
N GLU A 175 -0.52 2.12 14.67
CA GLU A 175 -1.18 1.41 15.77
C GLU A 175 -2.64 1.86 15.94
N LYS A 176 -2.93 3.16 15.76
CA LYS A 176 -4.31 3.69 15.77
C LYS A 176 -5.10 3.11 14.59
N LEU A 177 -4.51 3.07 13.40
CA LEU A 177 -5.13 2.48 12.21
C LEU A 177 -5.42 1.00 12.43
N PHE A 178 -4.48 0.24 12.95
CA PHE A 178 -4.67 -1.19 13.22
C PHE A 178 -5.81 -1.45 14.20
N LYS A 179 -5.95 -0.63 15.24
CA LYS A 179 -7.11 -0.71 16.15
C LYS A 179 -8.44 -0.44 15.45
N SER A 180 -8.46 0.52 14.53
CA SER A 180 -9.64 0.83 13.72
C SER A 180 -10.00 -0.35 12.80
N TYR A 181 -9.02 -0.98 12.17
CA TYR A 181 -9.20 -2.17 11.34
C TYR A 181 -9.73 -3.37 12.14
N HIS A 182 -9.22 -3.57 13.35
CA HIS A 182 -9.75 -4.60 14.24
C HIS A 182 -11.23 -4.36 14.59
N SER A 183 -11.60 -3.12 14.91
CA SER A 183 -12.98 -2.75 15.21
C SER A 183 -13.89 -2.94 13.99
N LEU A 184 -13.42 -2.55 12.81
CA LEU A 184 -14.17 -2.65 11.55
C LEU A 184 -14.38 -4.13 11.16
N SER A 185 -13.33 -4.95 11.23
CA SER A 185 -13.42 -6.40 11.00
C SER A 185 -14.43 -7.06 11.96
N SER A 186 -14.40 -6.68 13.23
CA SER A 186 -15.36 -7.18 14.24
C SER A 186 -16.80 -6.76 13.91
N ALA A 187 -17.02 -5.54 13.46
CA ALA A 187 -18.33 -5.03 13.05
C ALA A 187 -18.87 -5.78 11.82
N ILE A 188 -18.02 -6.08 10.83
CA ILE A 188 -18.39 -6.88 9.65
C ILE A 188 -18.81 -8.28 10.09
N ASN A 189 -17.99 -8.96 10.88
CA ASN A 189 -18.26 -10.32 11.35
C ASN A 189 -19.50 -10.41 12.27
N SER A 190 -19.92 -9.29 12.86
CA SER A 190 -21.15 -9.17 13.66
C SER A 190 -22.38 -8.77 12.85
N GLY A 191 -22.26 -8.63 11.52
CA GLY A 191 -23.36 -8.25 10.63
C GLY A 191 -23.79 -6.78 10.76
N LEU A 192 -22.98 -5.91 11.36
CA LEU A 192 -23.29 -4.48 11.53
C LEU A 192 -22.93 -3.67 10.28
N VAL A 193 -22.09 -4.19 9.42
CA VAL A 193 -21.66 -3.56 8.16
C VAL A 193 -22.27 -4.34 7.00
N LEU A 194 -23.11 -3.69 6.22
CA LEU A 194 -23.83 -4.32 5.11
C LEU A 194 -23.02 -4.33 3.83
N SER A 195 -22.25 -3.26 3.58
CA SER A 195 -21.36 -3.12 2.44
C SER A 195 -20.15 -2.25 2.79
N LEU A 196 -19.05 -2.49 2.13
CA LEU A 196 -17.80 -1.76 2.35
C LEU A 196 -16.92 -1.78 1.10
N ILE A 197 -16.26 -0.67 0.84
CA ILE A 197 -15.20 -0.54 -0.15
C ILE A 197 -14.07 0.28 0.47
N HIS A 198 -12.82 -0.02 0.16
CA HIS A 198 -11.70 0.87 0.46
C HIS A 198 -11.39 1.76 -0.75
N ILE A 199 -10.91 2.96 -0.50
CA ILE A 199 -10.49 3.96 -1.50
C ILE A 199 -9.21 4.65 -1.03
#